data_7b873ebb93e07a700a458af362f0d83b
#
_entry.id   7b873ebb93e07a700a458af362f0d83b
#
_cell.length_a   1.000
_cell.length_b   1.000
_cell.length_c   1.000
_cell.angle_alpha   90.00
_cell.angle_beta   90.00
_cell.angle_gamma   90.00
#
_symmetry.space_group_name_H-M   'P 1'
#
loop_
_entity.id
_entity.type
_entity.pdbx_description
1 polymer ?
#
loop_
_entity_poly.entity_id
_entity_poly.type
_entity_poly.pdbx_seq_one_letter_code
_entity_poly.pdbx_strand_id
1 'polypeptide(L)'
;MAKKRIEFMDTSFRDGFQSVFGARVSTRDFLPALEAAVDAGTTYFEAGGGARFQSLFFYCNESAFDMMDSFRKTVGPNANLQTLARGINVVALNQQPRDMIDLHAKMFKKHGITTIRNFDALNDLRNLSYSGERIAAAGLHHQIVITMMDLPPGCEGAHSPDDYSKMLRNILDSDIPFHSVCFKDSSGTVHPRKIYETIKAARKTVPEDMILHLHTHDTAGIGISQYLAAIDAGISRIDLAMSPVSGGTAQPDILTTVSYTHLRAHETQ
;
A
#
# COMPACT_ATOMS: atom_id res chain seq x y z
N MET A 1 -28.82 -6.83 -3.65
CA MET A 1 -27.76 -5.85 -3.91
C MET A 1 -26.63 -6.56 -4.64
N ALA A 2 -26.07 -6.00 -5.72
CA ALA A 2 -24.89 -6.60 -6.37
C ALA A 2 -23.74 -6.66 -5.35
N LYS A 3 -23.08 -7.82 -5.22
CA LYS A 3 -21.91 -7.96 -4.35
C LYS A 3 -20.81 -7.02 -4.86
N LYS A 4 -20.35 -6.09 -4.03
CA LYS A 4 -19.27 -5.18 -4.37
C LYS A 4 -17.98 -6.00 -4.56
N ARG A 5 -17.39 -5.93 -5.75
CA ARG A 5 -16.11 -6.58 -6.03
C ARG A 5 -15.01 -5.87 -5.22
N ILE A 6 -14.24 -6.63 -4.47
CA ILE A 6 -13.04 -6.14 -3.79
C ILE A 6 -11.84 -6.34 -4.71
N GLU A 7 -11.06 -5.29 -4.89
CA GLU A 7 -9.81 -5.35 -5.64
C GLU A 7 -8.65 -5.71 -4.71
N PHE A 8 -7.61 -6.29 -5.26
CA PHE A 8 -6.35 -6.45 -4.54
C PHE A 8 -5.16 -5.88 -5.33
N MET A 9 -4.14 -5.47 -4.61
CA MET A 9 -2.83 -5.13 -5.15
C MET A 9 -1.83 -6.21 -4.74
N ASP A 10 -1.07 -6.70 -5.71
CA ASP A 10 0.02 -7.64 -5.46
C ASP A 10 1.28 -6.89 -4.98
N THR A 11 1.66 -7.13 -3.73
CA THR A 11 2.81 -6.51 -3.06
C THR A 11 4.05 -7.40 -3.05
N SER A 12 3.99 -8.59 -3.65
CA SER A 12 5.08 -9.58 -3.64
C SER A 12 6.41 -8.99 -4.08
N PHE A 13 6.39 -8.19 -5.16
CA PHE A 13 7.59 -7.68 -5.84
C PHE A 13 8.24 -6.46 -5.16
N ARG A 14 7.60 -5.90 -4.15
CA ARG A 14 8.16 -4.81 -3.34
C ARG A 14 8.17 -5.17 -1.85
N ASP A 15 7.00 -5.19 -1.19
CA ASP A 15 6.92 -5.38 0.26
C ASP A 15 7.21 -6.84 0.65
N GLY A 16 6.72 -7.81 -0.12
CA GLY A 16 7.06 -9.21 0.04
C GLY A 16 8.57 -9.44 -0.04
N PHE A 17 9.23 -8.93 -1.08
CA PHE A 17 10.69 -9.03 -1.22
C PHE A 17 11.42 -8.29 -0.10
N GLN A 18 10.94 -7.13 0.30
CA GLN A 18 11.54 -6.38 1.40
C GLN A 18 11.44 -7.13 2.73
N SER A 19 10.30 -7.74 2.99
CA SER A 19 10.01 -8.42 4.24
C SER A 19 10.72 -9.77 4.38
N VAL A 20 10.86 -10.52 3.28
CA VAL A 20 11.41 -11.88 3.30
C VAL A 20 12.88 -11.92 2.92
N PHE A 21 13.29 -11.14 1.91
CA PHE A 21 14.65 -11.17 1.35
C PHE A 21 15.45 -9.87 1.58
N GLY A 22 14.98 -8.96 2.44
CA GLY A 22 15.62 -7.66 2.61
C GLY A 22 15.66 -6.85 1.30
N ALA A 23 14.69 -7.08 0.41
CA ALA A 23 14.59 -6.51 -0.93
C ALA A 23 15.78 -6.86 -1.88
N ARG A 24 16.59 -7.87 -1.56
CA ARG A 24 17.80 -8.25 -2.31
C ARG A 24 17.49 -9.30 -3.39
N VAL A 25 16.62 -8.95 -4.33
CA VAL A 25 16.19 -9.82 -5.43
C VAL A 25 16.55 -9.13 -6.75
N SER A 26 17.34 -9.80 -7.60
CA SER A 26 17.71 -9.27 -8.92
C SER A 26 16.51 -9.16 -9.84
N THR A 27 16.55 -8.18 -10.74
CA THR A 27 15.46 -7.94 -11.70
C THR A 27 15.17 -9.18 -12.54
N ARG A 28 16.19 -9.81 -13.10
CA ARG A 28 16.05 -11.03 -13.93
C ARG A 28 15.40 -12.20 -13.19
N ASP A 29 15.59 -12.29 -11.86
CA ASP A 29 15.17 -13.46 -11.10
C ASP A 29 13.65 -13.43 -10.79
N PHE A 30 13.04 -12.25 -10.76
CA PHE A 30 11.59 -12.14 -10.49
C PHE A 30 10.73 -11.93 -11.74
N LEU A 31 11.29 -11.50 -12.87
CA LEU A 31 10.50 -11.23 -14.09
C LEU A 31 9.63 -12.42 -14.52
N PRO A 32 10.09 -13.69 -14.48
CA PRO A 32 9.23 -14.83 -14.85
C PRO A 32 8.01 -14.98 -13.91
N ALA A 33 8.16 -14.68 -12.61
CA ALA A 33 7.04 -14.70 -11.68
C ALA A 33 6.08 -13.53 -11.92
N LEU A 34 6.59 -12.37 -12.31
CA LEU A 34 5.78 -11.23 -12.70
C LEU A 34 4.97 -11.51 -13.98
N GLU A 35 5.57 -12.14 -14.99
CA GLU A 35 4.88 -12.59 -16.21
C GLU A 35 3.73 -13.54 -15.86
N ALA A 36 3.98 -14.52 -15.01
CA ALA A 36 2.96 -15.46 -14.57
C ALA A 36 1.79 -14.76 -13.81
N ALA A 37 2.10 -13.75 -13.01
CA ALA A 37 1.08 -12.96 -12.31
C ALA A 37 0.21 -12.14 -13.29
N VAL A 38 0.81 -11.59 -14.34
CA VAL A 38 0.12 -10.88 -15.43
C VAL A 38 -0.78 -11.85 -16.21
N ASP A 39 -0.27 -13.01 -16.55
CA ASP A 39 -1.03 -14.06 -17.27
C ASP A 39 -2.21 -14.56 -16.44
N ALA A 40 -2.08 -14.57 -15.12
CA ALA A 40 -3.17 -14.87 -14.19
C ALA A 40 -4.20 -13.72 -14.06
N GLY A 41 -3.98 -12.58 -14.73
CA GLY A 41 -4.91 -11.45 -14.76
C GLY A 41 -4.69 -10.39 -13.68
N THR A 42 -3.57 -10.40 -12.99
CA THR A 42 -3.23 -9.34 -12.05
C THR A 42 -2.90 -8.05 -12.79
N THR A 43 -3.52 -6.95 -12.41
CA THR A 43 -3.39 -5.64 -13.07
C THR A 43 -2.93 -4.51 -12.15
N TYR A 44 -2.72 -4.81 -10.86
CA TYR A 44 -2.30 -3.82 -9.89
C TYR A 44 -1.14 -4.37 -9.03
N PHE A 45 0.02 -3.73 -9.12
CA PHE A 45 1.24 -4.19 -8.49
C PHE A 45 1.90 -3.09 -7.67
N GLU A 46 2.53 -3.48 -6.58
CA GLU A 46 3.50 -2.63 -5.90
C GLU A 46 4.88 -2.87 -6.52
N ALA A 47 5.35 -1.90 -7.31
CA ALA A 47 6.47 -2.07 -8.24
C ALA A 47 7.80 -1.48 -7.73
N GLY A 48 7.83 -0.86 -6.54
CA GLY A 48 9.07 -0.28 -6.03
C GLY A 48 8.86 0.72 -4.91
N GLY A 49 9.89 1.52 -4.67
CA GLY A 49 9.94 2.47 -3.57
C GLY A 49 10.48 1.86 -2.27
N GLY A 50 10.58 2.68 -1.22
CA GLY A 50 11.13 2.24 0.04
C GLY A 50 12.54 1.65 -0.09
N ALA A 51 12.82 0.62 0.70
CA ALA A 51 14.13 -0.04 0.68
C ALA A 51 14.39 -0.81 -0.62
N ARG A 52 13.36 -1.20 -1.38
CA ARG A 52 13.52 -1.87 -2.68
C ARG A 52 14.32 -1.00 -3.67
N PHE A 53 14.10 0.32 -3.66
CA PHE A 53 14.84 1.24 -4.52
C PHE A 53 16.35 1.24 -4.22
N GLN A 54 16.69 1.33 -2.93
CA GLN A 54 18.10 1.41 -2.49
C GLN A 54 18.80 0.05 -2.53
N SER A 55 18.09 -1.02 -2.24
CA SER A 55 18.64 -2.38 -2.16
C SER A 55 19.17 -2.87 -3.50
N LEU A 56 18.52 -2.52 -4.60
CA LEU A 56 19.00 -2.84 -5.94
C LEU A 56 20.40 -2.26 -6.20
N PHE A 57 20.59 -1.00 -5.85
CA PHE A 57 21.89 -0.34 -6.01
C PHE A 57 22.95 -0.91 -5.07
N PHE A 58 22.65 -0.99 -3.77
CA PHE A 58 23.67 -1.36 -2.77
C PHE A 58 24.03 -2.84 -2.73
N TYR A 59 23.09 -3.72 -3.08
CA TYR A 59 23.27 -5.16 -2.89
C TYR A 59 23.15 -6.00 -4.17
N CYS A 60 22.42 -5.52 -5.17
CA CYS A 60 22.23 -6.26 -6.42
C CYS A 60 23.08 -5.69 -7.57
N ASN A 61 23.74 -4.54 -7.35
CA ASN A 61 24.48 -3.82 -8.39
C ASN A 61 23.61 -3.51 -9.62
N GLU A 62 22.37 -3.14 -9.38
CA GLU A 62 21.38 -2.82 -10.42
C GLU A 62 20.82 -1.40 -10.25
N SER A 63 20.41 -0.79 -11.36
CA SER A 63 19.67 0.46 -11.36
C SER A 63 18.19 0.19 -11.03
N ALA A 64 17.67 0.88 -10.02
CA ALA A 64 16.24 0.80 -9.69
C ALA A 64 15.33 1.34 -10.83
N PHE A 65 15.83 2.27 -11.62
CA PHE A 65 15.09 2.79 -12.78
C PHE A 65 15.01 1.76 -13.91
N ASP A 66 16.10 1.04 -14.19
CA ASP A 66 16.11 -0.04 -15.19
C ASP A 66 15.19 -1.20 -14.77
N MET A 67 15.13 -1.48 -13.46
CA MET A 67 14.16 -2.43 -12.91
C MET A 67 12.73 -1.95 -13.15
N MET A 68 12.43 -0.67 -12.89
CA MET A 68 11.09 -0.11 -13.10
C MET A 68 10.69 -0.16 -14.58
N ASP A 69 11.60 0.15 -15.49
CA ASP A 69 11.37 0.06 -16.94
C ASP A 69 11.10 -1.39 -17.37
N SER A 70 11.87 -2.34 -16.84
CA SER A 70 11.66 -3.77 -17.08
C SER A 70 10.32 -4.24 -16.53
N PHE A 71 9.97 -3.80 -15.33
CA PHE A 71 8.66 -4.09 -14.72
C PHE A 71 7.52 -3.57 -15.59
N ARG A 72 7.57 -2.28 -15.98
CA ARG A 72 6.57 -1.66 -16.86
C ARG A 72 6.45 -2.37 -18.20
N LYS A 73 7.57 -2.76 -18.79
CA LYS A 73 7.58 -3.52 -20.05
C LYS A 73 6.86 -4.86 -19.92
N THR A 74 7.09 -5.57 -18.82
CA THR A 74 6.49 -6.89 -18.56
C THR A 74 4.98 -6.79 -18.32
N VAL A 75 4.53 -5.86 -17.49
CA VAL A 75 3.10 -5.76 -17.16
C VAL A 75 2.27 -5.03 -18.23
N GLY A 76 2.90 -4.41 -19.20
CA GLY A 76 2.24 -3.64 -20.26
C GLY A 76 1.77 -2.25 -19.81
N PRO A 77 1.17 -1.47 -20.71
CA PRO A 77 0.87 -0.05 -20.48
C PRO A 77 -0.32 0.17 -19.53
N ASN A 78 -1.23 -0.79 -19.40
CA ASN A 78 -2.51 -0.61 -18.71
C ASN A 78 -2.50 -1.01 -17.23
N ALA A 79 -1.44 -1.69 -16.76
CA ALA A 79 -1.33 -2.07 -15.36
C ALA A 79 -1.08 -0.88 -14.46
N ASN A 80 -1.69 -0.89 -13.27
CA ASN A 80 -1.40 0.07 -12.22
C ASN A 80 -0.12 -0.33 -11.49
N LEU A 81 0.87 0.55 -11.50
CA LEU A 81 2.12 0.38 -10.77
C LEU A 81 2.19 1.40 -9.65
N GLN A 82 2.18 0.90 -8.43
CA GLN A 82 2.30 1.71 -7.23
C GLN A 82 3.70 1.63 -6.66
N THR A 83 4.16 2.72 -6.10
CA THR A 83 5.39 2.79 -5.30
C THR A 83 5.11 3.43 -3.95
N LEU A 84 6.02 3.22 -2.99
CA LEU A 84 5.94 3.78 -1.64
C LEU A 84 6.87 4.97 -1.49
N ALA A 85 6.36 6.07 -0.93
CA ALA A 85 7.14 7.23 -0.49
C ALA A 85 6.87 7.57 0.98
N ARG A 86 7.90 8.07 1.66
CA ARG A 86 7.86 8.47 3.09
C ARG A 86 7.78 9.98 3.22
N GLY A 87 6.67 10.58 2.75
CA GLY A 87 6.49 12.03 2.79
C GLY A 87 7.69 12.77 2.19
N ILE A 88 8.19 13.75 2.92
CA ILE A 88 9.36 14.55 2.53
C ILE A 88 10.69 13.77 2.53
N ASN A 89 10.72 12.54 3.03
CA ASN A 89 11.89 11.67 2.96
C ASN A 89 11.96 10.88 1.65
N VAL A 90 10.87 10.83 0.89
CA VAL A 90 10.68 10.04 -0.34
C VAL A 90 11.14 8.59 -0.18
N VAL A 91 12.20 8.12 -0.83
CA VAL A 91 12.74 6.76 -0.64
C VAL A 91 13.79 6.67 0.47
N ALA A 92 14.28 7.82 0.97
CA ALA A 92 15.32 7.89 2.00
C ALA A 92 14.75 7.75 3.43
N LEU A 93 15.63 7.79 4.43
CA LEU A 93 15.28 7.81 5.85
C LEU A 93 15.37 9.21 6.45
N ASN A 94 16.03 10.14 5.77
CA ASN A 94 16.17 11.53 6.17
C ASN A 94 15.37 12.45 5.26
N GLN A 95 14.99 13.61 5.77
CA GLN A 95 14.33 14.65 4.99
C GLN A 95 15.17 15.03 3.76
N GLN A 96 14.52 15.12 2.62
CA GLN A 96 15.14 15.49 1.37
C GLN A 96 14.88 16.98 1.04
N PRO A 97 15.79 17.63 0.32
CA PRO A 97 15.54 18.96 -0.19
C PRO A 97 14.40 18.96 -1.23
N ARG A 98 13.75 20.11 -1.42
CA ARG A 98 12.55 20.24 -2.23
C ARG A 98 12.74 19.81 -3.69
N ASP A 99 13.88 20.13 -4.27
CA ASP A 99 14.22 19.72 -5.65
C ASP A 99 14.35 18.21 -5.81
N MET A 100 14.84 17.49 -4.78
CA MET A 100 14.88 16.04 -4.77
C MET A 100 13.50 15.42 -4.63
N ILE A 101 12.60 16.03 -3.85
CA ILE A 101 11.21 15.56 -3.73
C ILE A 101 10.49 15.73 -5.09
N ASP A 102 10.68 16.85 -5.76
CA ASP A 102 10.12 17.11 -7.08
C ASP A 102 10.71 16.14 -8.14
N LEU A 103 12.03 15.96 -8.13
CA LEU A 103 12.72 15.04 -9.02
C LEU A 103 12.24 13.59 -8.82
N HIS A 104 12.04 13.15 -7.59
CA HIS A 104 11.51 11.82 -7.27
C HIS A 104 10.17 11.57 -7.98
N ALA A 105 9.20 12.45 -7.84
CA ALA A 105 7.89 12.30 -8.48
C ALA A 105 8.01 12.25 -10.03
N LYS A 106 8.81 13.14 -10.62
CA LYS A 106 9.07 13.19 -12.06
C LYS A 106 9.74 11.91 -12.58
N MET A 107 10.76 11.44 -11.88
CA MET A 107 11.50 10.23 -12.30
C MET A 107 10.63 8.98 -12.17
N PHE A 108 9.87 8.84 -11.10
CA PHE A 108 8.96 7.71 -10.95
C PHE A 108 7.88 7.70 -12.03
N LYS A 109 7.33 8.86 -12.39
CA LYS A 109 6.42 8.98 -13.55
C LYS A 109 7.09 8.58 -14.85
N LYS A 110 8.29 9.06 -15.10
CA LYS A 110 9.07 8.75 -16.31
C LYS A 110 9.29 7.25 -16.47
N HIS A 111 9.56 6.54 -15.37
CA HIS A 111 9.81 5.10 -15.35
C HIS A 111 8.55 4.26 -15.10
N GLY A 112 7.38 4.79 -15.46
CA GLY A 112 6.15 4.01 -15.62
C GLY A 112 5.31 3.83 -14.36
N ILE A 113 5.63 4.45 -13.23
CA ILE A 113 4.76 4.44 -12.05
C ILE A 113 3.48 5.23 -12.34
N THR A 114 2.37 4.75 -11.82
CA THR A 114 1.05 5.40 -11.95
C THR A 114 0.57 6.00 -10.63
N THR A 115 0.95 5.41 -9.51
CA THR A 115 0.49 5.78 -8.17
C THR A 115 1.64 5.87 -7.19
N ILE A 116 1.67 6.89 -6.37
CA ILE A 116 2.57 6.96 -5.20
C ILE A 116 1.72 6.88 -3.93
N ARG A 117 1.96 5.83 -3.13
CA ARG A 117 1.48 5.69 -1.76
C ARG A 117 2.41 6.49 -0.86
N ASN A 118 1.91 7.57 -0.28
CA ASN A 118 2.69 8.54 0.46
C ASN A 118 2.27 8.56 1.93
N PHE A 119 3.19 8.22 2.84
CA PHE A 119 2.90 8.11 4.26
C PHE A 119 3.86 8.91 5.14
N ASP A 120 3.39 9.26 6.31
CA ASP A 120 4.18 9.68 7.45
C ASP A 120 3.91 8.76 8.64
N ALA A 121 4.95 8.28 9.31
CA ALA A 121 4.79 7.32 10.41
C ALA A 121 4.03 7.88 11.61
N LEU A 122 4.06 9.20 11.78
CA LEU A 122 3.38 9.92 12.87
C LEU A 122 2.06 10.56 12.43
N ASN A 123 1.64 10.33 11.17
CA ASN A 123 0.46 10.96 10.57
C ASN A 123 0.53 12.51 10.54
N ASP A 124 1.74 13.08 10.43
CA ASP A 124 1.92 14.53 10.32
C ASP A 124 1.69 15.00 8.88
N LEU A 125 0.55 15.67 8.63
CA LEU A 125 0.18 16.17 7.32
C LEU A 125 1.18 17.20 6.75
N ARG A 126 1.95 17.89 7.60
CA ARG A 126 2.98 18.83 7.15
C ARG A 126 4.09 18.12 6.36
N ASN A 127 4.38 16.87 6.71
CA ASN A 127 5.33 16.03 5.99
C ASN A 127 4.77 15.47 4.66
N LEU A 128 3.45 15.48 4.48
CA LEU A 128 2.78 14.97 3.28
C LEU A 128 2.40 16.06 2.28
N SER A 129 2.27 17.32 2.73
CA SER A 129 1.78 18.43 1.91
C SER A 129 2.63 18.63 0.66
N TYR A 130 3.90 18.99 0.82
CA TYR A 130 4.76 19.28 -0.33
C TYR A 130 4.97 18.07 -1.23
N SER A 131 5.18 16.87 -0.67
CA SER A 131 5.33 15.66 -1.48
C SER A 131 4.04 15.30 -2.23
N GLY A 132 2.86 15.47 -1.62
CA GLY A 132 1.57 15.27 -2.26
C GLY A 132 1.33 16.21 -3.44
N GLU A 133 1.65 17.51 -3.28
CA GLU A 133 1.59 18.48 -4.37
C GLU A 133 2.50 18.07 -5.55
N ARG A 134 3.72 17.61 -5.28
CA ARG A 134 4.66 17.21 -6.34
C ARG A 134 4.23 15.93 -7.05
N ILE A 135 3.65 14.98 -6.32
CA ILE A 135 3.05 13.76 -6.89
C ILE A 135 1.93 14.12 -7.86
N ALA A 136 0.99 14.96 -7.44
CA ALA A 136 -0.11 15.40 -8.29
C ALA A 136 0.37 16.23 -9.50
N ALA A 137 1.31 17.16 -9.29
CA ALA A 137 1.89 17.98 -10.35
C ALA A 137 2.64 17.15 -11.41
N ALA A 138 3.20 15.99 -11.04
CA ALA A 138 3.79 15.03 -11.97
C ALA A 138 2.73 14.22 -12.74
N GLY A 139 1.44 14.38 -12.47
CA GLY A 139 0.36 13.61 -13.08
C GLY A 139 0.31 12.15 -12.59
N LEU A 140 0.69 11.93 -11.33
CA LEU A 140 0.57 10.66 -10.64
C LEU A 140 -0.64 10.66 -9.71
N HIS A 141 -1.26 9.50 -9.51
CA HIS A 141 -2.23 9.33 -8.45
C HIS A 141 -1.53 9.37 -7.09
N HIS A 142 -1.99 10.26 -6.23
CA HIS A 142 -1.53 10.33 -4.84
C HIS A 142 -2.47 9.51 -3.96
N GLN A 143 -1.94 8.45 -3.36
CA GLN A 143 -2.63 7.72 -2.31
C GLN A 143 -2.07 8.18 -0.96
N ILE A 144 -2.89 8.94 -0.21
CA ILE A 144 -2.50 9.41 1.12
C ILE A 144 -2.73 8.31 2.16
N VAL A 145 -1.86 8.22 3.17
CA VAL A 145 -1.89 7.14 4.15
C VAL A 145 -2.25 7.66 5.53
N ILE A 146 -3.09 6.89 6.23
CA ILE A 146 -3.29 6.96 7.67
C ILE A 146 -2.60 5.73 8.29
N THR A 147 -1.52 5.95 9.00
CA THR A 147 -0.79 4.89 9.71
C THR A 147 -1.57 4.48 10.96
N MET A 148 -1.79 3.18 11.12
CA MET A 148 -2.55 2.57 12.20
C MET A 148 -1.68 1.67 13.04
N MET A 149 -2.06 1.50 14.31
CA MET A 149 -1.48 0.49 15.22
C MET A 149 -2.42 0.21 16.39
N ASP A 150 -2.18 -0.90 17.08
CA ASP A 150 -2.64 -1.08 18.45
C ASP A 150 -1.54 -0.65 19.43
N LEU A 151 -1.96 -0.04 20.52
CA LEU A 151 -1.05 0.33 21.58
C LEU A 151 -0.63 -0.92 22.38
N PRO A 152 0.57 -0.96 22.93
CA PRO A 152 0.98 -2.00 23.86
C PRO A 152 0.02 -2.06 25.05
N PRO A 153 -0.11 -3.24 25.70
CA PRO A 153 -0.94 -3.38 26.89
C PRO A 153 -0.63 -2.33 27.96
N GLY A 154 -1.67 -1.68 28.48
CA GLY A 154 -1.56 -0.62 29.51
C GLY A 154 -1.27 0.78 28.95
N CYS A 155 -1.15 0.96 27.63
CA CYS A 155 -1.03 2.27 26.99
C CYS A 155 -2.39 2.73 26.48
N GLU A 156 -2.68 4.04 26.67
CA GLU A 156 -3.93 4.69 26.27
C GLU A 156 -3.64 6.05 25.61
N GLY A 157 -4.66 6.65 24.99
CA GLY A 157 -4.67 8.06 24.59
C GLY A 157 -4.41 8.33 23.11
N ALA A 158 -4.22 7.31 22.27
CA ALA A 158 -4.07 7.47 20.84
C ALA A 158 -4.49 6.22 20.07
N HIS A 159 -4.58 6.32 18.74
CA HIS A 159 -4.82 5.19 17.84
C HIS A 159 -6.18 4.50 18.03
N SER A 160 -7.21 5.25 18.45
CA SER A 160 -8.59 4.78 18.45
C SER A 160 -9.26 4.97 17.08
N PRO A 161 -10.41 4.34 16.80
CA PRO A 161 -11.20 4.61 15.60
C PRO A 161 -11.60 6.09 15.45
N ASP A 162 -11.82 6.79 16.58
CA ASP A 162 -12.16 8.21 16.59
C ASP A 162 -10.95 9.08 16.19
N ASP A 163 -9.74 8.72 16.63
CA ASP A 163 -8.51 9.41 16.23
C ASP A 163 -8.28 9.28 14.71
N TYR A 164 -8.49 8.09 14.16
CA TYR A 164 -8.39 7.89 12.71
C TYR A 164 -9.49 8.60 11.93
N SER A 165 -10.70 8.67 12.48
CA SER A 165 -11.79 9.45 11.90
C SER A 165 -11.49 10.95 11.91
N LYS A 166 -10.86 11.46 12.98
CA LYS A 166 -10.39 12.84 13.07
C LYS A 166 -9.27 13.10 12.06
N MET A 167 -8.30 12.17 11.96
CA MET A 167 -7.22 12.28 10.98
C MET A 167 -7.77 12.32 9.55
N LEU A 168 -8.73 11.46 9.22
CA LEU A 168 -9.38 11.46 7.90
C LEU A 168 -10.06 12.81 7.61
N ARG A 169 -10.77 13.38 8.56
CA ARG A 169 -11.36 14.73 8.41
C ARG A 169 -10.27 15.78 8.16
N ASN A 170 -9.19 15.76 8.91
CA ASN A 170 -8.08 16.69 8.71
C ASN A 170 -7.46 16.56 7.30
N ILE A 171 -7.40 15.35 6.75
CA ILE A 171 -6.98 15.11 5.36
C ILE A 171 -7.97 15.71 4.38
N LEU A 172 -9.27 15.47 4.57
CA LEU A 172 -10.33 15.98 3.69
C LEU A 172 -10.42 17.51 3.71
N ASP A 173 -10.15 18.12 4.86
CA ASP A 173 -10.15 19.58 5.05
C ASP A 173 -8.82 20.24 4.62
N SER A 174 -7.80 19.45 4.26
CA SER A 174 -6.51 19.96 3.82
C SER A 174 -6.50 20.29 2.33
N ASP A 175 -5.58 21.18 1.91
CA ASP A 175 -5.34 21.48 0.49
C ASP A 175 -4.45 20.43 -0.21
N ILE A 176 -4.13 19.30 0.45
CA ILE A 176 -3.29 18.26 -0.12
C ILE A 176 -4.07 17.51 -1.22
N PRO A 177 -3.63 17.54 -2.48
CA PRO A 177 -4.31 16.80 -3.53
C PRO A 177 -4.09 15.28 -3.34
N PHE A 178 -5.17 14.51 -3.31
CA PHE A 178 -5.10 13.04 -3.25
C PHE A 178 -6.27 12.39 -4.02
N HIS A 179 -6.13 11.11 -4.34
CA HIS A 179 -7.09 10.35 -5.13
C HIS A 179 -7.67 9.14 -4.38
N SER A 180 -6.98 8.68 -3.35
CA SER A 180 -7.41 7.55 -2.52
C SER A 180 -6.77 7.62 -1.14
N VAL A 181 -7.37 6.93 -0.17
CA VAL A 181 -6.87 6.84 1.20
C VAL A 181 -6.48 5.41 1.51
N CYS A 182 -5.29 5.21 2.07
CA CYS A 182 -4.83 3.91 2.57
C CYS A 182 -4.75 3.93 4.09
N PHE A 183 -5.44 3.01 4.74
CA PHE A 183 -5.23 2.69 6.14
C PHE A 183 -4.12 1.65 6.23
N LYS A 184 -3.03 1.95 6.95
CA LYS A 184 -1.81 1.15 6.93
C LYS A 184 -1.44 0.68 8.32
N ASP A 185 -1.64 -0.61 8.60
CA ASP A 185 -1.11 -1.31 9.75
C ASP A 185 0.24 -1.94 9.43
N SER A 186 1.31 -1.19 9.65
CA SER A 186 2.68 -1.69 9.40
C SER A 186 3.16 -2.70 10.44
N SER A 187 2.49 -2.78 11.58
CA SER A 187 2.81 -3.73 12.65
C SER A 187 2.13 -5.09 12.45
N GLY A 188 1.00 -5.12 11.75
CA GLY A 188 0.16 -6.32 11.61
C GLY A 188 -0.51 -6.74 12.91
N THR A 189 -0.75 -5.78 13.82
CA THR A 189 -1.24 -6.05 15.19
C THR A 189 -2.59 -5.42 15.49
N VAL A 190 -3.13 -4.58 14.61
CA VAL A 190 -4.41 -3.90 14.84
C VAL A 190 -5.54 -4.92 14.94
N HIS A 191 -6.29 -4.87 16.04
CA HIS A 191 -7.38 -5.80 16.25
C HIS A 191 -8.45 -5.69 15.15
N PRO A 192 -8.97 -6.81 14.59
CA PRO A 192 -9.94 -6.79 13.49
C PRO A 192 -11.18 -5.93 13.75
N ARG A 193 -11.67 -5.88 14.99
CA ARG A 193 -12.78 -5.02 15.38
C ARG A 193 -12.44 -3.53 15.19
N LYS A 194 -11.24 -3.09 15.56
CA LYS A 194 -10.78 -1.71 15.34
C LYS A 194 -10.72 -1.38 13.85
N ILE A 195 -10.23 -2.32 13.01
CA ILE A 195 -10.27 -2.19 11.54
C ILE A 195 -11.69 -1.98 11.06
N TYR A 196 -12.63 -2.86 11.47
CA TYR A 196 -14.04 -2.74 11.10
C TYR A 196 -14.64 -1.38 11.46
N GLU A 197 -14.48 -0.97 12.72
CA GLU A 197 -15.03 0.29 13.22
C GLU A 197 -14.45 1.50 12.47
N THR A 198 -13.13 1.51 12.25
CA THR A 198 -12.43 2.58 11.53
C THR A 198 -12.87 2.68 10.07
N ILE A 199 -12.87 1.56 9.34
CA ILE A 199 -13.25 1.55 7.92
C ILE A 199 -14.72 1.90 7.74
N LYS A 200 -15.59 1.39 8.61
CA LYS A 200 -17.03 1.71 8.60
C LYS A 200 -17.30 3.21 8.85
N ALA A 201 -16.56 3.80 9.78
CA ALA A 201 -16.65 5.25 10.01
C ALA A 201 -16.10 6.05 8.82
N ALA A 202 -14.96 5.64 8.27
CA ALA A 202 -14.36 6.27 7.10
C ALA A 202 -15.31 6.24 5.89
N ARG A 203 -15.94 5.09 5.62
CA ARG A 203 -16.87 4.94 4.49
C ARG A 203 -18.09 5.87 4.58
N LYS A 204 -18.52 6.24 5.78
CA LYS A 204 -19.59 7.23 6.00
C LYS A 204 -19.13 8.68 5.78
N THR A 205 -17.83 8.91 5.84
CA THR A 205 -17.25 10.26 5.80
C THR A 205 -16.82 10.67 4.39
N VAL A 206 -16.41 9.70 3.56
CA VAL A 206 -15.92 9.95 2.19
C VAL A 206 -17.00 9.66 1.15
N PRO A 207 -16.88 10.25 -0.08
CA PRO A 207 -17.74 9.89 -1.21
C PRO A 207 -17.73 8.39 -1.49
N GLU A 208 -18.83 7.86 -2.05
CA GLU A 208 -18.99 6.42 -2.30
C GLU A 208 -17.94 5.86 -3.26
N ASP A 209 -17.52 6.64 -4.24
CA ASP A 209 -16.52 6.32 -5.25
C ASP A 209 -15.07 6.46 -4.74
N MET A 210 -14.86 7.10 -3.59
CA MET A 210 -13.53 7.19 -2.99
C MET A 210 -12.97 5.81 -2.67
N ILE A 211 -11.80 5.51 -3.22
CA ILE A 211 -11.10 4.25 -2.94
C ILE A 211 -10.52 4.30 -1.52
N LEU A 212 -11.03 3.44 -0.66
CA LEU A 212 -10.42 3.11 0.63
C LEU A 212 -9.62 1.82 0.48
N HIS A 213 -8.37 1.84 0.87
CA HIS A 213 -7.42 0.75 0.75
C HIS A 213 -6.95 0.33 2.16
N LEU A 214 -6.86 -0.97 2.42
CA LEU A 214 -6.22 -1.48 3.64
C LEU A 214 -4.94 -2.20 3.29
N HIS A 215 -3.88 -1.82 3.97
CA HIS A 215 -2.58 -2.51 3.98
C HIS A 215 -2.32 -3.04 5.39
N THR A 216 -1.99 -4.31 5.52
CA THR A 216 -1.55 -4.87 6.79
C THR A 216 -0.48 -5.93 6.56
N HIS A 217 0.35 -6.15 7.57
CA HIS A 217 1.28 -7.28 7.64
C HIS A 217 0.66 -8.43 8.43
N ASP A 218 1.12 -9.65 8.20
CA ASP A 218 0.60 -10.84 8.89
C ASP A 218 1.46 -11.24 10.10
N THR A 219 2.15 -10.27 10.69
CA THR A 219 3.13 -10.47 11.76
C THR A 219 2.54 -11.18 12.98
N ALA A 220 1.30 -10.86 13.35
CA ALA A 220 0.57 -11.50 14.44
C ALA A 220 -0.30 -12.69 13.99
N GLY A 221 -0.28 -13.07 12.71
CA GLY A 221 -1.12 -14.13 12.14
C GLY A 221 -2.61 -13.78 12.08
N ILE A 222 -2.96 -12.50 12.10
CA ILE A 222 -4.37 -12.03 12.09
C ILE A 222 -4.73 -11.23 10.83
N GLY A 223 -3.81 -11.12 9.87
CA GLY A 223 -3.99 -10.28 8.68
C GLY A 223 -5.22 -10.64 7.86
N ILE A 224 -5.52 -11.94 7.68
CA ILE A 224 -6.74 -12.38 7.00
C ILE A 224 -7.99 -11.93 7.77
N SER A 225 -8.01 -12.06 9.08
CA SER A 225 -9.13 -11.60 9.92
C SER A 225 -9.33 -10.08 9.83
N GLN A 226 -8.24 -9.32 9.73
CA GLN A 226 -8.29 -7.88 9.50
C GLN A 226 -8.91 -7.56 8.12
N TYR A 227 -8.52 -8.27 7.06
CA TYR A 227 -9.10 -8.07 5.72
C TYR A 227 -10.58 -8.44 5.66
N LEU A 228 -11.00 -9.55 6.29
CA LEU A 228 -12.41 -9.91 6.37
C LEU A 228 -13.23 -8.81 7.08
N ALA A 229 -12.73 -8.31 8.20
CA ALA A 229 -13.35 -7.20 8.93
C ALA A 229 -13.45 -5.92 8.08
N ALA A 230 -12.41 -5.60 7.31
CA ALA A 230 -12.41 -4.46 6.40
C ALA A 230 -13.39 -4.63 5.23
N ILE A 231 -13.49 -5.82 4.66
CA ILE A 231 -14.46 -6.16 3.59
C ILE A 231 -15.88 -5.98 4.10
N ASP A 232 -16.20 -6.50 5.28
CA ASP A 232 -17.51 -6.34 5.91
C ASP A 232 -17.83 -4.85 6.23
N ALA A 233 -16.79 -4.03 6.46
CA ALA A 233 -16.93 -2.59 6.71
C ALA A 233 -17.00 -1.73 5.43
N GLY A 234 -16.77 -2.31 4.24
CA GLY A 234 -16.89 -1.61 2.96
C GLY A 234 -15.58 -1.07 2.39
N ILE A 235 -14.45 -1.70 2.66
CA ILE A 235 -13.18 -1.40 2.00
C ILE A 235 -13.31 -1.61 0.48
N SER A 236 -12.49 -0.90 -0.31
CA SER A 236 -12.48 -1.04 -1.77
C SER A 236 -11.36 -1.94 -2.27
N ARG A 237 -10.22 -1.92 -1.59
CA ARG A 237 -8.99 -2.61 -2.02
C ARG A 237 -8.17 -3.08 -0.82
N ILE A 238 -7.46 -4.21 -0.98
CA ILE A 238 -6.55 -4.79 0.01
C ILE A 238 -5.21 -5.13 -0.63
N ASP A 239 -4.17 -5.24 0.18
CA ASP A 239 -2.83 -5.67 -0.25
C ASP A 239 -2.62 -7.14 0.06
N LEU A 240 -2.13 -7.89 -0.91
CA LEU A 240 -1.83 -9.31 -0.77
C LEU A 240 -0.46 -9.63 -1.36
N ALA A 241 0.13 -10.74 -0.93
CA ALA A 241 1.37 -11.24 -1.50
C ALA A 241 1.24 -12.72 -1.89
N MET A 242 2.10 -13.18 -2.80
CA MET A 242 2.15 -14.57 -3.23
C MET A 242 3.19 -15.35 -2.42
N SER A 243 2.90 -16.62 -2.11
CA SER A 243 3.92 -17.54 -1.61
C SER A 243 5.09 -17.65 -2.65
N PRO A 244 6.35 -17.69 -2.22
CA PRO A 244 6.86 -17.84 -0.84
C PRO A 244 7.11 -16.52 -0.09
N VAL A 245 6.67 -15.37 -0.59
CA VAL A 245 6.93 -14.06 0.01
C VAL A 245 5.68 -13.45 0.69
N SER A 246 4.72 -14.29 1.04
CA SER A 246 3.52 -13.94 1.80
C SER A 246 3.61 -14.40 3.26
N GLY A 247 2.77 -13.83 4.13
CA GLY A 247 2.68 -14.18 5.55
C GLY A 247 3.82 -13.61 6.40
N GLY A 248 3.77 -13.84 7.69
CA GLY A 248 4.74 -13.34 8.65
C GLY A 248 4.89 -11.82 8.56
N THR A 249 6.09 -11.33 8.30
CA THR A 249 6.36 -9.90 8.14
C THR A 249 5.93 -9.31 6.78
N ALA A 250 5.39 -10.13 5.88
CA ALA A 250 4.78 -9.69 4.62
C ALA A 250 3.24 -9.61 4.74
N GLN A 251 2.57 -9.33 3.62
CA GLN A 251 1.11 -9.31 3.55
C GLN A 251 0.54 -10.74 3.54
N PRO A 252 -0.74 -10.91 3.95
CA PRO A 252 -1.44 -12.19 3.83
C PRO A 252 -1.39 -12.74 2.40
N ASP A 253 -1.42 -14.07 2.34
CA ASP A 253 -1.33 -14.82 1.09
C ASP A 253 -2.58 -14.66 0.22
N ILE A 254 -2.38 -14.49 -1.08
CA ILE A 254 -3.45 -14.31 -2.08
C ILE A 254 -4.39 -15.52 -2.09
N LEU A 255 -3.84 -16.74 -2.20
CA LEU A 255 -4.66 -17.94 -2.33
C LEU A 255 -5.49 -18.20 -1.08
N THR A 256 -4.87 -18.05 0.09
CA THR A 256 -5.55 -18.22 1.37
C THR A 256 -6.67 -17.20 1.53
N THR A 257 -6.39 -15.93 1.27
CA THR A 257 -7.38 -14.84 1.41
C THR A 257 -8.54 -15.02 0.44
N VAL A 258 -8.28 -15.38 -0.83
CA VAL A 258 -9.32 -15.61 -1.83
C VAL A 258 -10.17 -16.82 -1.47
N SER A 259 -9.57 -17.92 -0.98
CA SER A 259 -10.30 -19.09 -0.51
C SER A 259 -11.28 -18.74 0.61
N TYR A 260 -10.83 -17.99 1.61
CA TYR A 260 -11.70 -17.55 2.71
C TYR A 260 -12.87 -16.68 2.25
N THR A 261 -12.62 -15.73 1.34
CA THR A 261 -13.68 -14.85 0.82
C THR A 261 -14.70 -15.61 -0.03
N HIS A 262 -14.27 -16.62 -0.79
CA HIS A 262 -15.17 -17.49 -1.58
C HIS A 262 -16.00 -18.41 -0.70
N LEU A 263 -15.38 -19.08 0.30
CA LEU A 263 -16.10 -19.96 1.23
C LEU A 263 -17.21 -19.20 1.98
N ARG A 264 -16.89 -18.01 2.53
CA ARG A 264 -17.90 -17.17 3.19
C ARG A 264 -19.07 -16.78 2.26
N ALA A 265 -18.81 -16.61 0.98
CA ALA A 265 -19.86 -16.28 0.01
C ALA A 265 -20.86 -17.45 -0.19
N HIS A 266 -20.45 -18.68 0.07
CA HIS A 266 -21.31 -19.87 -0.03
C HIS A 266 -22.06 -20.19 1.28
N GLU A 267 -21.50 -19.83 2.44
CA GLU A 267 -22.15 -20.08 3.74
C GLU A 267 -23.32 -19.14 4.04
N THR A 268 -23.45 -18.04 3.29
CA THR A 268 -24.53 -17.03 3.46
C THR A 268 -25.68 -17.18 2.46
N GLN A 269 -25.72 -18.27 1.70
CA GLN A 269 -26.83 -18.66 0.83
C GLN A 269 -27.65 -19.78 1.47
#